data_39c78ae91848f468b09bfad231964e42
#
_entry.id   39c78ae91848f468b09bfad231964e42
#
_cell.length_a   1.000
_cell.length_b   1.000
_cell.length_c   1.000
_cell.angle_alpha   90.00
_cell.angle_beta   90.00
_cell.angle_gamma   90.00
#
_symmetry.space_group_name_H-M   'P 1'
#
loop_
_entity.id
_entity.type
_entity.pdbx_description
1 polymer ?
#
loop_
_entity_poly.entity_id
_entity_poly.type
_entity_poly.pdbx_seq_one_letter_code
_entity_poly.pdbx_strand_id
1 'polypeptide(L)'
;RDIMAIQGEFSARMAERVLGEIDADAAIFSEPIGGNDKPLMSPEMYEDLVLPSYQPTLEVLKRHGVKTIIFRTYANARVLIPSILKWGFNCLWAVEASLKAMDYASIRRQFGKELRLIGGIDLDVLRQSKASIKRVVEEKVPQLLADGGYLPLANGRVREDVPFENYVYYRELLSEVTAA
;
A
#
# COMPACT_ATOMS: atom_id res chain seq x y z
N ARG A 1 -13.96 20.37 8.84
CA ARG A 1 -14.88 19.54 8.02
C ARG A 1 -15.08 20.17 6.64
N ASP A 2 -15.39 21.46 6.53
CA ASP A 2 -15.68 22.11 5.26
C ASP A 2 -14.53 22.00 4.24
N ILE A 3 -13.28 22.19 4.68
CA ILE A 3 -12.10 22.04 3.84
C ILE A 3 -11.99 20.60 3.31
N MET A 4 -12.24 19.61 4.16
CA MET A 4 -12.22 18.20 3.76
C MET A 4 -13.32 17.87 2.75
N ALA A 5 -14.52 18.42 2.93
CA ALA A 5 -15.62 18.25 1.98
C ALA A 5 -15.29 18.87 0.61
N ILE A 6 -14.76 20.10 0.59
CA ILE A 6 -14.32 20.77 -0.65
C ILE A 6 -13.25 19.97 -1.37
N GLN A 7 -12.25 19.46 -0.63
CA GLN A 7 -11.19 18.63 -1.19
C GLN A 7 -11.74 17.32 -1.77
N GLY A 8 -12.67 16.68 -1.06
CA GLY A 8 -13.31 15.45 -1.51
C GLY A 8 -14.10 15.64 -2.81
N GLU A 9 -14.86 16.72 -2.88
CA GLU A 9 -15.63 17.06 -4.07
C GLU A 9 -14.75 17.42 -5.27
N PHE A 10 -13.67 18.16 -5.03
CA PHE A 10 -12.67 18.46 -6.05
C PHE A 10 -12.04 17.17 -6.59
N SER A 11 -11.62 16.27 -5.69
CA SER A 11 -11.02 14.98 -6.08
C SER A 11 -12.00 14.12 -6.88
N ALA A 12 -13.28 14.09 -6.50
CA ALA A 12 -14.30 13.36 -7.22
C ALA A 12 -14.52 13.90 -8.65
N ARG A 13 -14.57 15.22 -8.81
CA ARG A 13 -14.68 15.85 -10.13
C ARG A 13 -13.47 15.57 -11.02
N MET A 14 -12.29 15.58 -10.44
CA MET A 14 -11.06 15.21 -11.15
C MET A 14 -11.08 13.76 -11.59
N ALA A 15 -11.46 12.84 -10.69
CA ALA A 15 -11.60 11.43 -11.00
C ALA A 15 -12.62 11.17 -12.11
N GLU A 16 -13.80 11.82 -12.04
CA GLU A 16 -14.84 11.73 -13.07
C GLU A 16 -14.33 12.13 -14.45
N ARG A 17 -13.62 13.25 -14.52
CA ARG A 17 -13.07 13.75 -15.79
C ARG A 17 -12.00 12.81 -16.36
N VAL A 18 -11.10 12.31 -15.51
CA VAL A 18 -10.01 11.42 -15.95
C VAL A 18 -10.58 10.08 -16.41
N LEU A 19 -11.46 9.49 -15.62
CA LEU A 19 -12.05 8.18 -15.92
C LEU A 19 -13.10 8.21 -17.05
N GLY A 20 -13.57 9.39 -17.42
CA GLY A 20 -14.34 9.59 -18.65
C GLY A 20 -13.51 9.46 -19.93
N GLU A 21 -12.20 9.59 -19.84
CA GLU A 21 -11.27 9.57 -20.98
C GLU A 21 -10.40 8.29 -21.01
N ILE A 22 -10.15 7.66 -19.86
CA ILE A 22 -9.28 6.49 -19.74
C ILE A 22 -9.86 5.45 -18.80
N ASP A 23 -9.53 4.18 -19.03
CA ASP A 23 -9.74 3.11 -18.08
C ASP A 23 -8.59 3.08 -17.05
N ALA A 24 -8.91 2.76 -15.79
CA ALA A 24 -7.93 2.60 -14.73
C ALA A 24 -8.15 1.29 -13.95
N ASP A 25 -7.07 0.54 -13.73
CA ASP A 25 -7.10 -0.70 -12.96
C ASP A 25 -7.19 -0.47 -11.45
N ALA A 26 -6.64 0.65 -10.98
CA ALA A 26 -6.55 0.99 -9.58
C ALA A 26 -6.53 2.50 -9.32
N ALA A 27 -6.90 2.88 -8.10
CA ALA A 27 -6.76 4.23 -7.59
C ALA A 27 -5.96 4.22 -6.29
N ILE A 28 -5.07 5.20 -6.11
CA ILE A 28 -4.20 5.33 -4.94
C ILE A 28 -4.61 6.54 -4.12
N PHE A 29 -4.94 6.30 -2.86
CA PHE A 29 -5.06 7.34 -1.84
C PHE A 29 -3.77 7.34 -1.02
N SER A 30 -3.01 8.43 -1.11
CA SER A 30 -1.71 8.56 -0.46
C SER A 30 -1.85 9.30 0.85
N GLU A 31 -1.73 8.55 1.95
CA GLU A 31 -2.00 9.00 3.30
C GLU A 31 -0.75 8.89 4.17
N PRO A 32 0.08 9.94 4.28
CA PRO A 32 1.23 9.97 5.18
C PRO A 32 0.80 10.16 6.64
N ILE A 33 -0.10 9.30 7.12
CA ILE A 33 -0.79 9.43 8.41
C ILE A 33 -0.16 8.58 9.52
N GLY A 34 0.69 7.64 9.16
CA GLY A 34 1.38 6.79 10.12
C GLY A 34 2.45 7.56 10.91
N GLY A 35 2.64 7.20 12.15
CA GLY A 35 3.78 7.61 12.97
C GLY A 35 4.60 6.40 13.39
N ASN A 36 5.71 6.59 14.09
CA ASN A 36 6.58 5.48 14.49
C ASN A 36 5.84 4.46 15.37
N ASP A 37 5.14 4.94 16.39
CA ASP A 37 4.44 4.08 17.34
C ASP A 37 2.97 3.89 16.97
N LYS A 38 2.32 4.95 16.51
CA LYS A 38 0.88 4.97 16.19
C LYS A 38 0.60 6.03 15.13
N PRO A 39 -0.57 5.97 14.45
CA PRO A 39 -1.00 7.02 13.54
C PRO A 39 -1.11 8.39 14.22
N LEU A 40 -1.08 9.44 13.41
CA LEU A 40 -1.23 10.85 13.85
C LEU A 40 -2.64 11.16 14.35
N MET A 41 -3.62 10.32 14.03
CA MET A 41 -5.00 10.43 14.53
C MET A 41 -5.55 9.06 14.91
N SER A 42 -6.58 9.05 15.76
CA SER A 42 -7.27 7.80 16.13
C SER A 42 -8.15 7.28 15.00
N PRO A 43 -8.51 5.97 15.01
CA PRO A 43 -9.48 5.42 14.05
C PRO A 43 -10.81 6.18 14.05
N GLU A 44 -11.32 6.60 15.21
CA GLU A 44 -12.57 7.35 15.35
C GLU A 44 -12.46 8.73 14.66
N MET A 45 -11.35 9.46 14.88
CA MET A 45 -11.10 10.72 14.21
C MET A 45 -10.98 10.56 12.69
N TYR A 46 -10.35 9.47 12.25
CA TYR A 46 -10.18 9.16 10.85
C TYR A 46 -11.53 8.85 10.18
N GLU A 47 -12.38 8.05 10.83
CA GLU A 47 -13.74 7.73 10.37
C GLU A 47 -14.68 8.95 10.39
N ASP A 48 -14.51 9.87 11.33
CA ASP A 48 -15.38 11.05 11.46
C ASP A 48 -14.97 12.22 10.55
N LEU A 49 -13.68 12.40 10.29
CA LEU A 49 -13.18 13.60 9.62
C LEU A 49 -12.64 13.33 8.21
N VAL A 50 -11.95 12.24 7.99
CA VAL A 50 -11.20 12.00 6.75
C VAL A 50 -11.96 11.09 5.79
N LEU A 51 -12.34 9.90 6.23
CA LEU A 51 -12.98 8.91 5.36
C LEU A 51 -14.28 9.40 4.70
N PRO A 52 -15.14 10.22 5.36
CA PRO A 52 -16.30 10.80 4.69
C PRO A 52 -15.95 11.70 3.50
N SER A 53 -14.81 12.38 3.52
CA SER A 53 -14.36 13.19 2.39
C SER A 53 -13.95 12.38 1.16
N TYR A 54 -13.64 11.10 1.33
CA TYR A 54 -13.30 10.22 0.21
C TYR A 54 -14.52 9.61 -0.47
N GLN A 55 -15.67 9.59 0.20
CA GLN A 55 -16.86 8.94 -0.32
C GLN A 55 -17.25 9.40 -1.73
N PRO A 56 -17.28 10.69 -2.08
CA PRO A 56 -17.60 11.13 -3.44
C PRO A 56 -16.64 10.55 -4.49
N THR A 57 -15.34 10.50 -4.18
CA THR A 57 -14.34 9.91 -5.08
C THR A 57 -14.52 8.38 -5.19
N LEU A 58 -14.76 7.69 -4.08
CA LEU A 58 -14.98 6.23 -4.08
C LEU A 58 -16.22 5.85 -4.90
N GLU A 59 -17.27 6.65 -4.87
CA GLU A 59 -18.47 6.45 -5.69
C GLU A 59 -18.18 6.62 -7.18
N VAL A 60 -17.38 7.61 -7.56
CA VAL A 60 -16.90 7.79 -8.94
C VAL A 60 -16.10 6.57 -9.39
N LEU A 61 -15.12 6.16 -8.62
CA LEU A 61 -14.27 4.99 -8.92
C LEU A 61 -15.11 3.72 -9.12
N LYS A 62 -16.09 3.51 -8.25
CA LYS A 62 -17.01 2.38 -8.35
C LYS A 62 -17.86 2.41 -9.63
N ARG A 63 -18.42 3.58 -10.01
CA ARG A 63 -19.19 3.73 -11.25
C ARG A 63 -18.38 3.44 -12.49
N HIS A 64 -17.10 3.83 -12.50
CA HIS A 64 -16.18 3.55 -13.61
C HIS A 64 -15.51 2.17 -13.53
N GLY A 65 -15.93 1.31 -12.59
CA GLY A 65 -15.46 -0.08 -12.52
C GLY A 65 -14.05 -0.26 -11.99
N VAL A 66 -13.46 0.75 -11.34
CA VAL A 66 -12.14 0.65 -10.70
C VAL A 66 -12.21 -0.32 -9.52
N LYS A 67 -11.55 -1.47 -9.64
CA LYS A 67 -11.69 -2.59 -8.69
C LYS A 67 -10.69 -2.54 -7.54
N THR A 68 -9.55 -1.88 -7.71
CA THR A 68 -8.49 -1.87 -6.71
C THR A 68 -8.33 -0.47 -6.13
N ILE A 69 -8.69 -0.32 -4.87
CA ILE A 69 -8.58 0.94 -4.12
C ILE A 69 -7.44 0.78 -3.13
N ILE A 70 -6.35 1.50 -3.39
CA ILE A 70 -5.09 1.36 -2.67
C ILE A 70 -4.98 2.42 -1.59
N PHE A 71 -4.84 1.97 -0.34
CA PHE A 71 -4.42 2.80 0.78
C PHE A 71 -2.89 2.76 0.85
N ARG A 72 -2.25 3.84 0.42
CA ARG A 72 -0.80 4.00 0.51
C ARG A 72 -0.45 4.81 1.74
N THR A 73 0.32 4.23 2.65
CA THR A 73 0.68 4.87 3.92
C THR A 73 2.17 4.74 4.22
N TYR A 74 2.60 5.47 5.24
CA TYR A 74 3.96 5.45 5.76
C TYR A 74 3.92 5.06 7.24
N ALA A 75 5.02 4.51 7.75
CA ALA A 75 5.18 4.13 9.14
C ALA A 75 4.01 3.27 9.69
N ASN A 76 3.71 3.34 10.97
CA ASN A 76 2.69 2.50 11.59
C ASN A 76 1.27 3.10 11.44
N ALA A 77 0.49 2.53 10.55
CA ALA A 77 -0.93 2.84 10.37
C ALA A 77 -1.84 1.61 10.63
N ARG A 78 -1.32 0.55 11.28
CA ARG A 78 -2.02 -0.74 11.41
C ARG A 78 -3.42 -0.64 12.01
N VAL A 79 -3.59 0.18 13.02
CA VAL A 79 -4.90 0.34 13.70
C VAL A 79 -5.97 0.97 12.81
N LEU A 80 -5.59 1.60 11.69
CA LEU A 80 -6.52 2.17 10.71
C LEU A 80 -7.00 1.16 9.66
N ILE A 81 -6.38 -0.02 9.57
CA ILE A 81 -6.73 -1.03 8.56
C ILE A 81 -8.22 -1.45 8.64
N PRO A 82 -8.81 -1.71 9.81
CA PRO A 82 -10.24 -2.03 9.88
C PRO A 82 -11.13 -0.91 9.31
N SER A 83 -10.78 0.34 9.59
CA SER A 83 -11.53 1.50 9.11
C SER A 83 -11.46 1.63 7.58
N ILE A 84 -10.27 1.48 6.98
CA ILE A 84 -10.14 1.57 5.52
C ILE A 84 -10.88 0.42 4.81
N LEU A 85 -10.83 -0.79 5.35
CA LEU A 85 -11.58 -1.94 4.80
C LEU A 85 -13.08 -1.68 4.81
N LYS A 86 -13.63 -1.16 5.92
CA LYS A 86 -15.04 -0.79 6.07
C LYS A 86 -15.47 0.24 5.01
N TRP A 87 -14.57 1.12 4.59
CA TRP A 87 -14.82 2.18 3.61
C TRP A 87 -14.50 1.77 2.16
N GLY A 88 -14.19 0.50 1.91
CA GLY A 88 -14.05 -0.05 0.57
C GLY A 88 -12.64 -0.04 -0.02
N PHE A 89 -11.63 0.35 0.76
CA PHE A 89 -10.25 0.09 0.39
C PHE A 89 -9.98 -1.42 0.47
N ASN A 90 -9.28 -1.96 -0.49
CA ASN A 90 -9.02 -3.39 -0.58
C ASN A 90 -7.56 -3.74 -0.90
N CYS A 91 -6.68 -2.73 -0.86
CA CYS A 91 -5.26 -2.91 -1.07
C CYS A 91 -4.47 -1.99 -0.14
N LEU A 92 -3.46 -2.54 0.52
CA LEU A 92 -2.53 -1.83 1.39
C LEU A 92 -1.17 -1.73 0.72
N TRP A 93 -0.64 -0.52 0.63
CA TRP A 93 0.75 -0.25 0.27
C TRP A 93 1.44 0.49 1.42
N ALA A 94 2.06 -0.25 2.32
CA ALA A 94 2.86 0.32 3.39
C ALA A 94 4.27 0.60 2.87
N VAL A 95 4.61 1.87 2.71
CA VAL A 95 5.88 2.31 2.12
C VAL A 95 7.06 2.12 3.08
N GLU A 96 6.79 1.93 4.37
CA GLU A 96 7.78 1.61 5.41
C GLU A 96 7.31 0.36 6.18
N ALA A 97 7.62 -0.83 5.65
CA ALA A 97 7.26 -2.09 6.28
C ALA A 97 8.34 -2.66 7.22
N SER A 98 9.40 -1.91 7.48
CA SER A 98 10.45 -2.29 8.43
C SER A 98 9.96 -2.38 9.89
N LEU A 99 8.88 -1.67 10.20
CA LEU A 99 8.28 -1.72 11.52
C LEU A 99 7.56 -3.05 11.75
N LYS A 100 7.80 -3.69 12.90
CA LYS A 100 7.12 -4.93 13.30
C LYS A 100 5.58 -4.83 13.20
N ALA A 101 5.03 -3.65 13.45
CA ALA A 101 3.60 -3.39 13.34
C ALA A 101 3.05 -3.56 11.92
N MET A 102 3.86 -3.28 10.89
CA MET A 102 3.49 -3.36 9.48
C MET A 102 4.06 -4.61 8.78
N ASP A 103 4.41 -5.64 9.54
CA ASP A 103 4.83 -6.92 8.97
C ASP A 103 3.70 -7.58 8.18
N TYR A 104 3.94 -7.82 6.89
CA TYR A 104 2.93 -8.31 5.95
C TYR A 104 2.46 -9.73 6.24
N ALA A 105 3.31 -10.60 6.74
CA ALA A 105 2.88 -11.93 7.16
C ALA A 105 1.87 -11.86 8.33
N SER A 106 2.11 -10.96 9.26
CA SER A 106 1.18 -10.69 10.36
C SER A 106 -0.12 -10.02 9.90
N ILE A 107 -0.05 -9.08 8.97
CA ILE A 107 -1.22 -8.41 8.37
C ILE A 107 -2.05 -9.43 7.59
N ARG A 108 -1.41 -10.29 6.78
CA ARG A 108 -2.08 -11.36 6.03
C ARG A 108 -2.83 -12.32 6.96
N ARG A 109 -2.20 -12.75 8.05
CA ARG A 109 -2.88 -13.62 9.04
C ARG A 109 -4.10 -12.97 9.70
N GLN A 110 -4.03 -11.66 9.95
CA GLN A 110 -5.10 -10.92 10.63
C GLN A 110 -6.27 -10.56 9.71
N PHE A 111 -5.98 -10.12 8.48
CA PHE A 111 -6.98 -9.53 7.57
C PHE A 111 -7.31 -10.40 6.35
N GLY A 112 -6.62 -11.54 6.20
CA GLY A 112 -6.87 -12.46 5.09
C GLY A 112 -6.38 -11.96 3.74
N LYS A 113 -6.73 -12.71 2.69
CA LYS A 113 -6.32 -12.43 1.31
C LYS A 113 -7.16 -11.34 0.61
N GLU A 114 -8.30 -11.01 1.15
CA GLU A 114 -9.17 -9.95 0.63
C GLU A 114 -8.50 -8.56 0.72
N LEU A 115 -7.63 -8.38 1.71
CA LEU A 115 -6.71 -7.24 1.73
C LEU A 115 -5.48 -7.57 0.88
N ARG A 116 -5.44 -7.02 -0.33
CA ARG A 116 -4.27 -7.11 -1.20
C ARG A 116 -3.11 -6.32 -0.62
N LEU A 117 -1.88 -6.74 -0.90
CA LEU A 117 -0.68 -6.14 -0.34
C LEU A 117 0.31 -5.76 -1.44
N ILE A 118 0.89 -4.57 -1.36
CA ILE A 118 1.97 -4.08 -2.24
C ILE A 118 3.17 -3.71 -1.38
N GLY A 119 4.37 -4.19 -1.72
CA GLY A 119 5.59 -3.86 -1.00
C GLY A 119 6.09 -4.99 -0.10
N GLY A 120 6.42 -4.69 1.13
CA GLY A 120 6.78 -5.67 2.17
C GLY A 120 8.26 -6.06 2.24
N ILE A 121 9.09 -5.58 1.31
CA ILE A 121 10.54 -5.81 1.34
C ILE A 121 11.20 -4.52 1.84
N ASP A 122 11.95 -4.63 2.92
CA ASP A 122 12.68 -3.50 3.49
C ASP A 122 13.74 -2.99 2.50
N LEU A 123 13.67 -1.72 2.13
CA LEU A 123 14.62 -1.10 1.21
C LEU A 123 16.07 -1.18 1.74
N ASP A 124 16.25 -1.14 3.05
CA ASP A 124 17.58 -1.16 3.66
C ASP A 124 18.32 -2.47 3.41
N VAL A 125 17.61 -3.56 3.06
CA VAL A 125 18.27 -4.81 2.66
C VAL A 125 19.03 -4.67 1.34
N LEU A 126 18.61 -3.76 0.45
CA LEU A 126 19.27 -3.53 -0.84
C LEU A 126 20.66 -2.87 -0.69
N ARG A 127 20.95 -2.27 0.46
CA ARG A 127 22.29 -1.72 0.82
C ARG A 127 23.23 -2.78 1.34
N GLN A 128 22.72 -3.98 1.63
CA GLN A 128 23.48 -5.08 2.21
C GLN A 128 24.07 -5.99 1.12
N SER A 129 24.57 -7.16 1.52
CA SER A 129 25.08 -8.15 0.59
C SER A 129 23.98 -8.80 -0.26
N LYS A 130 24.34 -9.29 -1.45
CA LYS A 130 23.43 -10.10 -2.29
C LYS A 130 22.86 -11.31 -1.54
N ALA A 131 23.63 -11.92 -0.64
CA ALA A 131 23.16 -13.00 0.23
C ALA A 131 22.04 -12.56 1.18
N SER A 132 22.14 -11.34 1.74
CA SER A 132 21.06 -10.77 2.57
C SER A 132 19.80 -10.48 1.76
N ILE A 133 19.96 -9.93 0.55
CA ILE A 133 18.84 -9.69 -0.39
C ILE A 133 18.15 -11.01 -0.71
N LYS A 134 18.91 -12.02 -1.12
CA LYS A 134 18.40 -13.36 -1.45
C LYS A 134 17.57 -13.93 -0.30
N ARG A 135 18.17 -13.99 0.89
CA ARG A 135 17.48 -14.51 2.08
C ARG A 135 16.14 -13.84 2.33
N VAL A 136 16.09 -12.50 2.33
CA VAL A 136 14.84 -11.77 2.62
C VAL A 136 13.78 -11.99 1.55
N VAL A 137 14.16 -12.02 0.28
CA VAL A 137 13.23 -12.27 -0.82
C VAL A 137 12.69 -13.70 -0.75
N GLU A 138 13.55 -14.70 -0.62
CA GLU A 138 13.16 -16.12 -0.58
C GLU A 138 12.35 -16.49 0.69
N GLU A 139 12.60 -15.83 1.83
CA GLU A 139 11.82 -16.05 3.05
C GLU A 139 10.43 -15.43 3.01
N LYS A 140 10.30 -14.21 2.44
CA LYS A 140 9.05 -13.45 2.55
C LYS A 140 8.12 -13.60 1.35
N VAL A 141 8.68 -13.59 0.14
CA VAL A 141 7.87 -13.45 -1.08
C VAL A 141 7.04 -14.71 -1.36
N PRO A 142 7.58 -15.95 -1.35
CA PRO A 142 6.79 -17.12 -1.70
C PRO A 142 5.59 -17.36 -0.80
N GLN A 143 5.73 -17.11 0.50
CA GLN A 143 4.66 -17.30 1.48
C GLN A 143 3.47 -16.38 1.22
N LEU A 144 3.73 -15.12 0.85
CA LEU A 144 2.69 -14.14 0.55
C LEU A 144 2.08 -14.35 -0.84
N LEU A 145 2.86 -14.84 -1.81
CA LEU A 145 2.39 -15.17 -3.16
C LEU A 145 1.45 -16.38 -3.16
N ALA A 146 1.73 -17.38 -2.35
CA ALA A 146 0.94 -18.62 -2.29
C ALA A 146 -0.57 -18.34 -2.00
N ASP A 147 -0.86 -17.32 -1.22
CA ASP A 147 -2.23 -16.90 -0.91
C ASP A 147 -2.86 -16.00 -2.00
N GLY A 148 -2.07 -15.51 -2.95
CA GLY A 148 -2.47 -14.53 -3.94
C GLY A 148 -2.68 -13.13 -3.37
N GLY A 149 -3.00 -12.16 -4.24
CA GLY A 149 -3.26 -10.77 -3.83
C GLY A 149 -2.03 -10.06 -3.23
N TYR A 150 -0.83 -10.41 -3.69
CA TYR A 150 0.41 -9.78 -3.24
C TYR A 150 1.28 -9.36 -4.43
N LEU A 151 1.76 -8.14 -4.40
CA LEU A 151 2.74 -7.60 -5.34
C LEU A 151 4.02 -7.26 -4.58
N PRO A 152 5.08 -8.07 -4.68
CA PRO A 152 6.33 -7.81 -3.98
C PRO A 152 7.04 -6.58 -4.53
N LEU A 153 7.46 -5.70 -3.64
CA LEU A 153 8.17 -4.47 -3.96
C LEU A 153 9.05 -4.06 -2.78
N ALA A 154 10.22 -3.51 -3.07
CA ALA A 154 11.01 -2.84 -2.05
C ALA A 154 10.29 -1.55 -1.61
N ASN A 155 10.21 -1.34 -0.31
CA ASN A 155 9.49 -0.21 0.26
C ASN A 155 10.21 1.11 0.00
N GLY A 156 9.42 2.15 -0.23
CA GLY A 156 9.93 3.49 -0.41
C GLY A 156 10.55 3.74 -1.79
N ARG A 157 11.31 4.81 -1.85
CA ARG A 157 12.06 5.22 -3.05
C ARG A 157 13.47 4.65 -2.96
N VAL A 158 13.91 3.97 -4.00
CA VAL A 158 15.33 3.58 -4.12
C VAL A 158 16.18 4.85 -4.07
N ARG A 159 17.14 4.88 -3.15
CA ARG A 159 18.01 6.02 -2.89
C ARG A 159 19.38 5.80 -3.54
N GLU A 160 20.15 6.85 -3.67
CA GLU A 160 21.50 6.86 -4.28
C GLU A 160 22.53 5.98 -3.57
N ASP A 161 22.29 5.68 -2.29
CA ASP A 161 23.15 4.82 -1.46
C ASP A 161 22.89 3.32 -1.64
N VAL A 162 21.94 2.94 -2.49
CA VAL A 162 21.71 1.55 -2.93
C VAL A 162 22.61 1.26 -4.12
N PRO A 163 23.57 0.31 -4.02
CA PRO A 163 24.39 -0.09 -5.16
C PRO A 163 23.52 -0.56 -6.33
N PHE A 164 23.81 -0.06 -7.54
CA PHE A 164 23.03 -0.40 -8.72
C PHE A 164 23.01 -1.90 -9.01
N GLU A 165 24.15 -2.60 -8.82
CA GLU A 165 24.27 -4.04 -8.98
C GLU A 165 23.41 -4.83 -7.97
N ASN A 166 23.14 -4.30 -6.79
CA ASN A 166 22.23 -4.88 -5.81
C ASN A 166 20.78 -4.71 -6.24
N TYR A 167 20.45 -3.55 -6.81
CA TYR A 167 19.11 -3.31 -7.35
C TYR A 167 18.81 -4.22 -8.54
N VAL A 168 19.76 -4.36 -9.47
CA VAL A 168 19.62 -5.30 -10.61
C VAL A 168 19.42 -6.72 -10.11
N TYR A 169 20.30 -7.21 -9.23
CA TYR A 169 20.19 -8.52 -8.62
C TYR A 169 18.83 -8.77 -7.94
N TYR A 170 18.37 -7.79 -7.18
CA TYR A 170 17.06 -7.84 -6.54
C TYR A 170 15.93 -7.98 -7.57
N ARG A 171 15.98 -7.24 -8.67
CA ARG A 171 14.96 -7.31 -9.73
C ARG A 171 14.93 -8.64 -10.44
N GLU A 172 16.10 -9.19 -10.75
CA GLU A 172 16.25 -10.52 -11.35
C GLU A 172 15.69 -11.61 -10.42
N LEU A 173 16.10 -11.59 -9.17
CA LEU A 173 15.63 -12.54 -8.16
C LEU A 173 14.10 -12.45 -7.93
N LEU A 174 13.53 -11.25 -7.89
CA LEU A 174 12.08 -11.09 -7.83
C LEU A 174 11.40 -11.72 -9.03
N SER A 175 11.92 -11.49 -10.23
CA SER A 175 11.36 -12.07 -11.46
C SER A 175 11.37 -13.60 -11.41
N GLU A 176 12.45 -14.20 -10.94
CA GLU A 176 12.57 -15.67 -10.76
C GLU A 176 11.54 -16.21 -9.76
N VAL A 177 11.45 -15.58 -8.58
CA VAL A 177 10.56 -16.04 -7.50
C VAL A 177 9.08 -15.81 -7.81
N THR A 178 8.75 -14.83 -8.64
CA THR A 178 7.36 -14.54 -9.03
C THR A 178 6.90 -15.28 -10.29
N ALA A 179 7.82 -15.88 -11.06
CA ALA A 179 7.51 -16.69 -12.24
C ALA A 179 7.25 -18.16 -11.91
N ALA A 180 7.65 -18.60 -10.72
CA ALA A 180 7.48 -19.97 -10.23
C ALA A 180 6.08 -20.18 -9.64
#